data_64e6180c23045a8f20991dfe28838bc6
#
_entry.id   64e6180c23045a8f20991dfe28838bc6
#
_cell.length_a   1.000
_cell.length_b   1.000
_cell.length_c   1.000
_cell.angle_alpha   90.00
_cell.angle_beta   90.00
_cell.angle_gamma   90.00
#
_symmetry.space_group_name_H-M   'P 1'
#
loop_
_entity.id
_entity.type
_entity.pdbx_description
1 polymer ?
#
loop_
_entity_poly.entity_id
_entity_poly.type
_entity_poly.pdbx_seq_one_letter_code
_entity_poly.pdbx_strand_id
1 'polypeptide(L)'
;GVGKTTTIGKIGKIFIENHNKVIFSACDTFRAAAIEQLEEWSNRVGATIIKSNAGSDPASVAFKAVEYAKQNNINQVLIDTAGRLQNKKNLMEEFKKIGNVVKKSSEGAPHEVILVLDATSGQNIINQLEEFNKIIPVSGLIMTKLDGTAKGGILIALSKKYKIPVVGVGLGE
;
A
#
# COMPACT_ATOMS: atom_id res chain seq x y z
N GLY A 1 12.09 2.04 4.23
CA GLY A 1 10.81 2.45 3.74
C GLY A 1 10.22 3.65 4.43
N VAL A 2 9.09 4.03 3.91
CA VAL A 2 8.34 5.19 4.38
C VAL A 2 7.33 4.84 5.48
N GLY A 3 7.46 3.67 6.12
CA GLY A 3 6.48 3.19 7.10
C GLY A 3 5.25 2.56 6.47
N LYS A 4 5.35 2.18 5.21
CA LYS A 4 4.23 1.63 4.45
C LYS A 4 3.74 0.30 5.01
N THR A 5 4.65 -0.62 5.34
CA THR A 5 4.29 -1.92 5.91
C THR A 5 3.65 -1.75 7.29
N THR A 6 4.18 -0.85 8.12
CA THR A 6 3.58 -0.51 9.41
C THR A 6 2.18 0.08 9.23
N THR A 7 2.01 0.95 8.23
CA THR A 7 0.71 1.56 7.92
C THR A 7 -0.32 0.50 7.55
N ILE A 8 0.06 -0.45 6.69
CA ILE A 8 -0.80 -1.57 6.29
C ILE A 8 -1.19 -2.40 7.52
N GLY A 9 -0.24 -2.69 8.41
CA GLY A 9 -0.50 -3.44 9.63
C GLY A 9 -1.54 -2.75 10.50
N LYS A 10 -1.42 -1.44 10.67
CA LYS A 10 -2.37 -0.64 11.46
C LYS A 10 -3.76 -0.58 10.82
N ILE A 11 -3.82 -0.44 9.51
CA ILE A 11 -5.10 -0.46 8.77
C ILE A 11 -5.76 -1.83 8.93
N GLY A 12 -5.00 -2.90 8.78
CA GLY A 12 -5.50 -4.26 8.97
C GLY A 12 -6.05 -4.47 10.37
N LYS A 13 -5.38 -3.95 11.39
CA LYS A 13 -5.86 -4.00 12.75
C LYS A 13 -7.23 -3.33 12.91
N ILE A 14 -7.40 -2.15 12.31
CA ILE A 14 -8.68 -1.44 12.35
C ILE A 14 -9.78 -2.27 11.71
N PHE A 15 -9.53 -2.85 10.55
CA PHE A 15 -10.51 -3.72 9.88
C PHE A 15 -10.87 -4.94 10.72
N ILE A 16 -9.89 -5.59 11.31
CA ILE A 16 -10.11 -6.77 12.18
C ILE A 16 -10.97 -6.38 13.39
N GLU A 17 -10.66 -5.25 14.03
CA GLU A 17 -11.44 -4.75 15.16
C GLU A 17 -12.89 -4.42 14.79
N ASN A 18 -13.13 -4.12 13.53
CA ASN A 18 -14.48 -3.87 12.98
C ASN A 18 -15.11 -5.12 12.36
N HIS A 19 -14.66 -6.29 12.77
CA HIS A 19 -15.21 -7.60 12.37
C HIS A 19 -15.03 -7.96 10.89
N ASN A 20 -14.04 -7.36 10.23
CA ASN A 20 -13.66 -7.77 8.87
C ASN A 20 -12.66 -8.91 8.92
N LYS A 21 -12.67 -9.72 7.87
CA LYS A 21 -11.61 -10.69 7.59
C LYS A 21 -10.61 -10.03 6.64
N VAL A 22 -9.33 -10.15 6.94
CA VAL A 22 -8.28 -9.42 6.24
C VAL A 22 -7.20 -10.35 5.71
N ILE A 23 -6.79 -10.13 4.47
CA ILE A 23 -5.56 -10.68 3.89
C ILE A 23 -4.54 -9.56 3.76
N PHE A 24 -3.30 -9.83 4.13
CA PHE A 24 -2.14 -9.06 3.71
C PHE A 24 -1.47 -9.79 2.54
N SER A 25 -1.27 -9.09 1.43
CA SER A 25 -0.58 -9.60 0.26
C SER A 25 0.83 -9.00 0.19
N ALA A 26 1.85 -9.85 0.34
CA ALA A 26 3.25 -9.41 0.40
C ALA A 26 3.82 -9.22 -1.01
N CYS A 27 3.51 -8.11 -1.64
CA CYS A 27 3.93 -7.81 -3.02
C CYS A 27 5.23 -7.00 -3.10
N ASP A 28 5.84 -6.61 -1.99
CA ASP A 28 7.20 -6.08 -1.96
C ASP A 28 8.20 -7.25 -1.89
N THR A 29 8.30 -7.98 -2.99
CA THR A 29 8.98 -9.28 -3.03
C THR A 29 10.50 -9.17 -3.09
N PHE A 30 11.03 -7.99 -3.44
CA PHE A 30 12.47 -7.78 -3.53
C PHE A 30 13.12 -7.50 -2.18
N ARG A 31 12.32 -7.23 -1.16
CA ARG A 31 12.80 -6.94 0.19
C ARG A 31 12.31 -8.03 1.13
N ALA A 32 13.20 -8.98 1.42
CA ALA A 32 12.89 -10.07 2.35
C ALA A 32 12.40 -9.55 3.71
N ALA A 33 13.02 -8.46 4.20
CA ALA A 33 12.61 -7.84 5.47
C ALA A 33 11.19 -7.31 5.43
N ALA A 34 10.72 -6.82 4.28
CA ALA A 34 9.33 -6.34 4.15
C ALA A 34 8.34 -7.49 4.23
N ILE A 35 8.65 -8.64 3.64
CA ILE A 35 7.82 -9.84 3.72
C ILE A 35 7.74 -10.30 5.18
N GLU A 36 8.87 -10.39 5.85
CA GLU A 36 8.96 -10.81 7.27
C GLU A 36 8.18 -9.86 8.19
N GLN A 37 8.33 -8.56 7.98
CA GLN A 37 7.63 -7.55 8.76
C GLN A 37 6.11 -7.65 8.59
N LEU A 38 5.66 -7.87 7.37
CA LEU A 38 4.24 -8.03 7.08
C LEU A 38 3.68 -9.32 7.72
N GLU A 39 4.48 -10.37 7.72
CA GLU A 39 4.11 -11.63 8.38
C GLU A 39 3.97 -11.44 9.90
N GLU A 40 4.88 -10.69 10.52
CA GLU A 40 4.77 -10.36 11.94
C GLU A 40 3.49 -9.59 12.24
N TRP A 41 3.11 -8.65 11.38
CA TRP A 41 1.85 -7.93 11.51
C TRP A 41 0.65 -8.86 11.38
N SER A 42 0.68 -9.80 10.42
CA SER A 42 -0.43 -10.74 10.23
C SER A 42 -0.65 -11.59 11.49
N ASN A 43 0.42 -12.04 12.10
CA ASN A 43 0.35 -12.81 13.36
C ASN A 43 -0.18 -11.96 14.51
N ARG A 44 0.24 -10.70 14.59
CA ARG A 44 -0.15 -9.81 15.66
C ARG A 44 -1.62 -9.43 15.61
N VAL A 45 -2.16 -9.16 14.43
CA VAL A 45 -3.53 -8.66 14.27
C VAL A 45 -4.55 -9.73 13.93
N GLY A 46 -4.10 -10.93 13.59
CA GLY A 46 -5.00 -12.03 13.21
C GLY A 46 -5.42 -11.99 11.75
N ALA A 47 -4.61 -11.40 10.88
CA ALA A 47 -4.85 -11.40 9.43
C ALA A 47 -4.21 -12.63 8.78
N THR A 48 -4.72 -13.04 7.64
CA THR A 48 -4.09 -14.04 6.78
C THR A 48 -3.02 -13.36 5.94
N ILE A 49 -1.86 -13.99 5.78
CA ILE A 49 -0.84 -13.50 4.88
C ILE A 49 -0.74 -14.38 3.64
N ILE A 50 -0.66 -13.76 2.48
CA ILE A 50 -0.32 -14.41 1.22
C ILE A 50 1.04 -13.90 0.79
N LYS A 51 2.00 -14.81 0.67
CA LYS A 51 3.38 -14.48 0.33
C LYS A 51 3.95 -15.55 -0.60
N SER A 52 5.05 -15.22 -1.24
CA SER A 52 5.86 -16.14 -2.03
C SER A 52 7.34 -15.92 -1.68
N ASN A 53 8.21 -16.72 -2.26
CA ASN A 53 9.65 -16.56 -2.05
C ASN A 53 10.12 -15.17 -2.47
N ALA A 54 11.14 -14.65 -1.79
CA ALA A 54 11.78 -13.40 -2.17
C ALA A 54 12.17 -13.42 -3.65
N GLY A 55 11.92 -12.32 -4.35
CA GLY A 55 12.18 -12.20 -5.78
C GLY A 55 11.07 -12.72 -6.69
N SER A 56 9.98 -13.26 -6.13
CA SER A 56 8.83 -13.69 -6.93
C SER A 56 8.16 -12.50 -7.64
N ASP A 57 7.39 -12.80 -8.69
CA ASP A 57 6.62 -11.78 -9.40
C ASP A 57 5.53 -11.20 -8.48
N PRO A 58 5.59 -9.90 -8.17
CA PRO A 58 4.59 -9.27 -7.31
C PRO A 58 3.16 -9.42 -7.77
N ALA A 59 2.91 -9.34 -9.07
CA ALA A 59 1.57 -9.50 -9.64
C ALA A 59 1.02 -10.91 -9.39
N SER A 60 1.88 -11.92 -9.41
CA SER A 60 1.50 -13.30 -9.09
C SER A 60 1.03 -13.41 -7.62
N VAL A 61 1.71 -12.74 -6.70
CA VAL A 61 1.32 -12.73 -5.29
C VAL A 61 -0.02 -12.03 -5.11
N ALA A 62 -0.21 -10.88 -5.77
CA ALA A 62 -1.48 -10.15 -5.73
C ALA A 62 -2.64 -11.00 -6.26
N PHE A 63 -2.41 -11.71 -7.38
CA PHE A 63 -3.41 -12.62 -7.95
C PHE A 63 -3.81 -13.70 -6.95
N LYS A 64 -2.84 -14.36 -6.35
CA LYS A 64 -3.09 -15.41 -5.35
C LYS A 64 -3.90 -14.88 -4.16
N ALA A 65 -3.60 -13.67 -3.71
CA ALA A 65 -4.30 -13.06 -2.59
C ALA A 65 -5.78 -12.82 -2.90
N VAL A 66 -6.07 -12.26 -4.08
CA VAL A 66 -7.46 -12.01 -4.49
C VAL A 66 -8.22 -13.32 -4.67
N GLU A 67 -7.61 -14.31 -5.31
CA GLU A 67 -8.24 -15.62 -5.49
C GLU A 67 -8.51 -16.31 -4.15
N TYR A 68 -7.56 -16.27 -3.23
CA TYR A 68 -7.75 -16.82 -1.89
C TYR A 68 -8.91 -16.11 -1.16
N ALA A 69 -8.99 -14.80 -1.27
CA ALA A 69 -10.05 -14.01 -0.66
C ALA A 69 -11.43 -14.44 -1.20
N LYS A 70 -11.55 -14.63 -2.50
CA LYS A 70 -12.79 -15.05 -3.14
C LYS A 70 -13.22 -16.45 -2.69
N GLN A 71 -12.26 -17.37 -2.57
CA GLN A 71 -12.51 -18.75 -2.18
C GLN A 71 -12.87 -18.89 -0.70
N ASN A 72 -12.40 -17.98 0.13
CA ASN A 72 -12.55 -18.06 1.59
C ASN A 72 -13.44 -16.97 2.19
N ASN A 73 -14.16 -16.24 1.35
CA ASN A 73 -15.07 -15.17 1.78
C ASN A 73 -14.40 -14.12 2.66
N ILE A 74 -13.17 -13.73 2.28
CA ILE A 74 -12.43 -12.68 2.94
C ILE A 74 -12.74 -11.37 2.24
N ASN A 75 -13.14 -10.36 2.97
CA ASN A 75 -13.71 -9.15 2.40
C ASN A 75 -12.72 -7.98 2.28
N GLN A 76 -11.52 -8.08 2.86
CA GLN A 76 -10.49 -7.05 2.75
C GLN A 76 -9.17 -7.65 2.32
N VAL A 77 -8.61 -7.17 1.22
CA VAL A 77 -7.27 -7.55 0.74
C VAL A 77 -6.42 -6.29 0.71
N LEU A 78 -5.38 -6.26 1.52
CA LEU A 78 -4.43 -5.15 1.60
C LEU A 78 -3.13 -5.57 0.93
N ILE A 79 -2.79 -4.89 -0.17
CA ILE A 79 -1.64 -5.24 -0.99
C ILE A 79 -0.48 -4.29 -0.68
N ASP A 80 0.60 -4.84 -0.14
CA ASP A 80 1.83 -4.10 0.15
C ASP A 80 2.75 -4.17 -1.06
N THR A 81 2.93 -3.06 -1.73
CA THR A 81 3.74 -2.96 -2.94
C THR A 81 5.12 -2.38 -2.65
N ALA A 82 6.08 -2.61 -3.54
CA ALA A 82 7.39 -1.97 -3.43
C ALA A 82 7.24 -0.45 -3.50
N GLY A 83 7.97 0.25 -2.63
CA GLY A 83 8.01 1.71 -2.64
C GLY A 83 9.32 2.25 -3.22
N ARG A 84 10.31 1.38 -3.36
CA ARG A 84 11.63 1.73 -3.88
C ARG A 84 12.14 0.61 -4.75
N LEU A 85 12.38 0.91 -6.00
CA LEU A 85 13.22 0.09 -6.85
C LEU A 85 14.36 0.99 -7.31
N GLN A 86 15.52 0.42 -7.59
CA GLN A 86 16.66 1.15 -8.09
C GLN A 86 16.35 1.84 -9.42
N ASN A 87 15.39 1.29 -10.15
CA ASN A 87 14.92 1.83 -11.41
C ASN A 87 13.44 2.22 -11.29
N LYS A 88 13.17 3.52 -11.37
CA LYS A 88 11.83 4.10 -11.30
C LYS A 88 10.88 3.52 -12.35
N LYS A 89 11.39 3.30 -13.56
CA LYS A 89 10.62 2.71 -14.65
C LYS A 89 10.11 1.33 -14.29
N ASN A 90 10.98 0.50 -13.72
CA ASN A 90 10.60 -0.85 -13.28
C ASN A 90 9.57 -0.83 -12.17
N LEU A 91 9.69 0.13 -11.23
CA LEU A 91 8.71 0.31 -10.16
C LEU A 91 7.33 0.62 -10.73
N MET A 92 7.26 1.54 -11.69
CA MET A 92 5.99 1.94 -12.29
C MET A 92 5.38 0.84 -13.14
N GLU A 93 6.19 0.08 -13.87
CA GLU A 93 5.73 -1.07 -14.65
C GLU A 93 5.18 -2.18 -13.74
N GLU A 94 5.85 -2.45 -12.64
CA GLU A 94 5.42 -3.42 -11.64
C GLU A 94 4.10 -3.00 -11.01
N PHE A 95 3.97 -1.75 -10.61
CA PHE A 95 2.75 -1.22 -10.04
C PHE A 95 1.57 -1.33 -11.02
N LYS A 96 1.80 -0.98 -12.28
CA LYS A 96 0.81 -1.11 -13.35
C LYS A 96 0.37 -2.57 -13.53
N LYS A 97 1.32 -3.49 -13.51
CA LYS A 97 1.04 -4.91 -13.65
C LYS A 97 0.19 -5.46 -12.52
N ILE A 98 0.49 -5.08 -11.29
CA ILE A 98 -0.33 -5.42 -10.12
C ILE A 98 -1.76 -4.89 -10.31
N GLY A 99 -1.90 -3.63 -10.67
CA GLY A 99 -3.20 -3.01 -10.91
C GLY A 99 -4.02 -3.75 -11.97
N ASN A 100 -3.39 -4.11 -13.08
CA ASN A 100 -4.05 -4.85 -14.16
C ASN A 100 -4.52 -6.24 -13.71
N VAL A 101 -3.70 -6.94 -12.94
CA VAL A 101 -4.01 -8.28 -12.45
C VAL A 101 -5.19 -8.23 -11.47
N VAL A 102 -5.20 -7.32 -10.52
CA VAL A 102 -6.29 -7.25 -9.56
C VAL A 102 -7.59 -6.78 -10.21
N LYS A 103 -7.50 -5.90 -11.20
CA LYS A 103 -8.67 -5.45 -11.98
C LYS A 103 -9.34 -6.62 -12.70
N LYS A 104 -8.56 -7.51 -13.27
CA LYS A 104 -9.07 -8.71 -13.96
C LYS A 104 -9.62 -9.75 -12.98
N SER A 105 -9.06 -9.81 -11.76
CA SER A 105 -9.39 -10.82 -10.77
C SER A 105 -10.63 -10.47 -9.95
N SER A 106 -10.95 -9.18 -9.80
CA SER A 106 -12.08 -8.72 -9.00
C SER A 106 -12.69 -7.49 -9.61
N GLU A 107 -14.00 -7.50 -9.79
CA GLU A 107 -14.74 -6.38 -10.37
C GLU A 107 -14.56 -5.12 -9.54
N GLY A 108 -14.23 -4.02 -10.22
CA GLY A 108 -14.01 -2.73 -9.58
C GLY A 108 -12.67 -2.55 -8.87
N ALA A 109 -11.85 -3.60 -8.79
CA ALA A 109 -10.53 -3.51 -8.14
C ALA A 109 -9.50 -2.81 -9.04
N PRO A 110 -8.52 -2.12 -8.47
CA PRO A 110 -8.38 -1.85 -7.04
C PRO A 110 -9.44 -0.84 -6.57
N HIS A 111 -10.12 -1.15 -5.48
CA HIS A 111 -11.19 -0.28 -4.96
C HIS A 111 -10.64 1.00 -4.34
N GLU A 112 -9.46 0.89 -3.73
CA GLU A 112 -8.73 2.01 -3.17
C GLU A 112 -7.25 1.90 -3.53
N VAL A 113 -6.63 3.03 -3.86
CA VAL A 113 -5.19 3.13 -4.07
C VAL A 113 -4.67 4.21 -3.14
N ILE A 114 -3.97 3.79 -2.11
CA ILE A 114 -3.48 4.69 -1.06
C ILE A 114 -2.00 4.93 -1.27
N LEU A 115 -1.62 6.19 -1.41
CA LEU A 115 -0.21 6.57 -1.49
C LEU A 115 0.28 7.01 -0.11
N VAL A 116 1.31 6.31 0.37
CA VAL A 116 1.95 6.62 1.65
C VAL A 116 3.16 7.49 1.37
N LEU A 117 3.14 8.70 1.89
CA LEU A 117 4.18 9.71 1.68
C LEU A 117 4.96 9.94 2.97
N ASP A 118 6.27 10.11 2.82
CA ASP A 118 7.16 10.46 3.92
C ASP A 118 7.32 11.98 3.98
N ALA A 119 6.90 12.60 5.07
CA ALA A 119 6.97 14.06 5.25
C ALA A 119 8.40 14.61 5.15
N THR A 120 9.41 13.76 5.36
CA THR A 120 10.82 14.18 5.27
C THR A 120 11.35 14.22 3.83
N SER A 121 10.58 13.77 2.85
CA SER A 121 11.03 13.65 1.46
C SER A 121 11.02 14.96 0.66
N GLY A 122 10.46 16.05 1.21
CA GLY A 122 10.51 17.36 0.54
C GLY A 122 9.80 17.39 -0.81
N GLN A 123 10.48 17.95 -1.82
CA GLN A 123 9.91 18.11 -3.18
C GLN A 123 9.60 16.78 -3.88
N ASN A 124 10.21 15.69 -3.45
CA ASN A 124 9.95 14.37 -4.03
C ASN A 124 8.51 13.90 -3.77
N ILE A 125 7.83 14.46 -2.78
CA ILE A 125 6.44 14.12 -2.47
C ILE A 125 5.53 14.41 -3.68
N ILE A 126 5.69 15.59 -4.29
CA ILE A 126 4.87 15.99 -5.44
C ILE A 126 5.13 15.08 -6.63
N ASN A 127 6.41 14.83 -6.92
CA ASN A 127 6.82 13.97 -8.02
C ASN A 127 6.30 12.54 -7.84
N GLN A 128 6.37 12.00 -6.63
CA GLN A 128 5.84 10.69 -6.29
C GLN A 128 4.35 10.59 -6.58
N LEU A 129 3.59 11.55 -6.08
CA LEU A 129 2.15 11.56 -6.29
C LEU A 129 1.80 11.61 -7.78
N GLU A 130 2.43 12.50 -8.53
CA GLU A 130 2.17 12.65 -9.96
C GLU A 130 2.49 11.37 -10.73
N GLU A 131 3.61 10.74 -10.45
CA GLU A 131 4.04 9.53 -11.15
C GLU A 131 3.08 8.35 -10.89
N PHE A 132 2.73 8.10 -9.64
CA PHE A 132 1.80 7.02 -9.31
C PHE A 132 0.39 7.30 -9.83
N ASN A 133 -0.06 8.54 -9.72
CA ASN A 133 -1.40 8.93 -10.15
C ASN A 133 -1.60 8.80 -11.68
N LYS A 134 -0.54 8.90 -12.46
CA LYS A 134 -0.58 8.66 -13.91
C LYS A 134 -0.81 7.19 -14.26
N ILE A 135 -0.35 6.28 -13.41
CA ILE A 135 -0.46 4.84 -13.67
C ILE A 135 -1.83 4.31 -13.25
N ILE A 136 -2.22 4.59 -12.01
CA ILE A 136 -3.54 4.25 -11.46
C ILE A 136 -3.98 5.44 -10.61
N PRO A 137 -5.21 5.93 -10.77
CA PRO A 137 -5.68 7.04 -9.95
C PRO A 137 -5.55 6.74 -8.46
N VAL A 138 -4.86 7.64 -7.76
CA VAL A 138 -4.69 7.55 -6.31
C VAL A 138 -5.98 8.05 -5.65
N SER A 139 -6.54 7.26 -4.74
CA SER A 139 -7.81 7.60 -4.09
C SER A 139 -7.66 8.11 -2.66
N GLY A 140 -6.49 7.98 -2.07
CA GLY A 140 -6.25 8.49 -0.72
C GLY A 140 -4.78 8.73 -0.45
N LEU A 141 -4.50 9.65 0.48
CA LEU A 141 -3.15 9.98 0.90
C LEU A 141 -2.98 9.70 2.38
N ILE A 142 -1.85 9.10 2.73
CA ILE A 142 -1.39 8.96 4.11
C ILE A 142 -0.01 9.57 4.17
N MET A 143 0.24 10.41 5.17
CA MET A 143 1.56 10.96 5.38
C MET A 143 2.13 10.48 6.70
N THR A 144 3.38 10.05 6.67
CA THR A 144 4.11 9.59 7.85
C THR A 144 5.15 10.62 8.27
N LYS A 145 5.62 10.52 9.50
CA LYS A 145 6.69 11.36 10.05
C LYS A 145 6.37 12.87 10.04
N LEU A 146 5.12 13.19 10.39
CA LEU A 146 4.63 14.58 10.41
C LEU A 146 4.99 15.36 11.67
N ASP A 147 5.47 14.70 12.68
CA ASP A 147 5.69 15.28 14.01
C ASP A 147 6.51 16.57 13.96
N GLY A 148 5.97 17.63 14.55
CA GLY A 148 6.64 18.90 14.75
C GLY A 148 6.95 19.69 13.49
N THR A 149 6.26 19.48 12.38
CA THR A 149 6.62 20.12 11.11
C THR A 149 5.50 20.95 10.50
N ALA A 150 5.91 21.96 9.70
CA ALA A 150 5.03 22.72 8.85
C ALA A 150 4.55 21.94 7.62
N LYS A 151 4.94 20.68 7.48
CA LYS A 151 4.66 19.87 6.28
C LYS A 151 3.22 19.37 6.17
N GLY A 152 2.45 19.49 7.24
CA GLY A 152 1.00 19.29 7.17
C GLY A 152 0.33 20.22 6.16
N GLY A 153 0.88 21.41 5.97
CA GLY A 153 0.38 22.35 4.96
C GLY A 153 0.57 21.83 3.54
N ILE A 154 1.69 21.17 3.28
CA ILE A 154 1.95 20.55 1.96
C ILE A 154 0.93 19.45 1.67
N LEU A 155 0.62 18.63 2.66
CA LEU A 155 -0.37 17.55 2.52
C LEU A 155 -1.75 18.11 2.16
N ILE A 156 -2.19 19.15 2.86
CA ILE A 156 -3.47 19.82 2.60
C ILE A 156 -3.48 20.43 1.19
N ALA A 157 -2.40 21.10 0.78
CA ALA A 157 -2.27 21.69 -0.55
C ALA A 157 -2.35 20.63 -1.65
N LEU A 158 -1.67 19.48 -1.47
CA LEU A 158 -1.71 18.37 -2.41
C LEU A 158 -3.11 17.76 -2.50
N SER A 159 -3.74 17.55 -1.37
CA SER A 159 -5.09 17.02 -1.31
C SER A 159 -6.08 17.90 -2.07
N LYS A 160 -5.99 19.21 -1.90
CA LYS A 160 -6.85 20.17 -2.62
C LYS A 160 -6.55 20.19 -4.11
N LYS A 161 -5.26 20.27 -4.47
CA LYS A 161 -4.84 20.37 -5.87
C LYS A 161 -5.26 19.16 -6.70
N TYR A 162 -5.07 17.98 -6.17
CA TYR A 162 -5.34 16.73 -6.89
C TYR A 162 -6.71 16.13 -6.55
N LYS A 163 -7.45 16.76 -5.65
CA LYS A 163 -8.77 16.29 -5.18
C LYS A 163 -8.72 14.87 -4.63
N ILE A 164 -7.67 14.58 -3.85
CA ILE A 164 -7.45 13.29 -3.22
C ILE A 164 -7.54 13.48 -1.71
N PRO A 165 -8.42 12.76 -1.01
CA PRO A 165 -8.58 12.94 0.43
C PRO A 165 -7.37 12.45 1.23
N VAL A 166 -7.10 13.12 2.33
CA VAL A 166 -6.17 12.62 3.33
C VAL A 166 -6.92 11.62 4.20
N VAL A 167 -6.50 10.37 4.18
CA VAL A 167 -7.18 9.29 4.90
C VAL A 167 -6.47 8.89 6.19
N GLY A 168 -5.26 9.40 6.40
CA GLY A 168 -4.52 9.15 7.63
C GLY A 168 -3.24 9.94 7.72
N VAL A 169 -2.78 10.13 8.95
CA VAL A 169 -1.48 10.73 9.24
C VAL A 169 -0.76 9.88 10.28
N GLY A 170 0.54 9.72 10.10
CA GLY A 170 1.40 9.05 11.06
C GLY A 170 2.22 10.08 11.84
N LEU A 171 2.17 9.99 13.17
CA LEU A 171 2.94 10.83 14.08
C LEU A 171 4.01 9.95 14.74
N GLY A 172 5.25 10.15 14.35
CA GLY A 172 6.35 9.32 14.80
C GLY A 172 6.39 7.98 14.06
N GLU A 173 6.61 6.90 14.76
CA GLU A 173 6.77 5.55 14.19
C GLU A 173 5.45 4.83 13.92
#